data_e18efb056f2e77241797c61a7e485b2c
#
_entry.id   e18efb056f2e77241797c61a7e485b2c
#
_cell.length_a   1.000
_cell.length_b   1.000
_cell.length_c   1.000
_cell.angle_alpha   90.00
_cell.angle_beta   90.00
_cell.angle_gamma   90.00
#
_symmetry.space_group_name_H-M   'P 1'
#
loop_
_entity.id
_entity.type
_entity.pdbx_description
1 polymer ?
#
loop_
_entity_poly.entity_id
_entity_poly.type
_entity_poly.pdbx_seq_one_letter_code
_entity_poly.pdbx_strand_id
1 'polypeptide(L)'
;SLPSFTQYAFYTGDKKKKAMTCKALRAHLSFMLEDGGIDNSFGTRNYKWTYWGSRTSDGCLFAYRMASQEEPEFAVGAWRNLKLLRACTEEGLLYSGPHMREKGELSCVHHSFSHAKVLAMILEHGLESRLCDGILPRAKMKTPRYWEELDTFLIPGDGWTATVTGYDWEYLNLKGGHASGGTLSLLHDQEAGLILAAVMSSYSLKEPANMQL
;
A
#
# COMPACT_ATOMS: atom_id res chain seq x y z
N SER A 1 12.83 -2.48 -6.44
CA SER A 1 11.56 -1.98 -5.92
C SER A 1 11.50 -0.46 -5.94
N LEU A 2 10.31 0.14 -5.87
CA LEU A 2 10.15 1.59 -5.89
C LEU A 2 10.90 2.28 -4.73
N PRO A 3 10.88 1.80 -3.47
CA PRO A 3 11.66 2.40 -2.39
C PRO A 3 13.16 2.46 -2.66
N SER A 4 13.75 1.39 -3.16
CA SER A 4 15.20 1.35 -3.47
C SER A 4 15.56 2.26 -4.65
N PHE A 5 14.69 2.35 -5.65
CA PHE A 5 14.90 3.27 -6.77
C PHE A 5 14.79 4.74 -6.33
N THR A 6 13.86 5.04 -5.42
CA THR A 6 13.75 6.36 -4.80
C THR A 6 15.04 6.74 -4.07
N GLN A 7 15.51 5.85 -3.21
CA GLN A 7 16.75 6.04 -2.46
C GLN A 7 17.92 6.33 -3.40
N TYR A 8 18.10 5.52 -4.43
CA TYR A 8 19.13 5.73 -5.43
C TYR A 8 19.00 7.10 -6.12
N ALA A 9 17.79 7.46 -6.58
CA ALA A 9 17.54 8.70 -7.29
C ALA A 9 17.85 9.94 -6.43
N PHE A 10 17.51 9.90 -5.16
CA PHE A 10 17.74 11.00 -4.24
C PHE A 10 19.21 11.10 -3.81
N TYR A 11 19.89 9.98 -3.56
CA TYR A 11 21.32 10.00 -3.21
C TYR A 11 22.22 10.45 -4.36
N THR A 12 21.90 10.06 -5.59
CA THR A 12 22.68 10.48 -6.76
C THR A 12 22.35 11.89 -7.24
N GLY A 13 21.26 12.48 -6.78
CA GLY A 13 20.80 13.79 -7.24
C GLY A 13 20.32 13.81 -8.71
N ASP A 14 20.13 12.66 -9.33
CA ASP A 14 19.72 12.55 -10.74
C ASP A 14 18.28 13.06 -10.94
N LYS A 15 18.16 14.23 -11.55
CA LYS A 15 16.87 14.91 -11.75
C LYS A 15 15.87 14.07 -12.55
N LYS A 16 16.33 13.34 -13.58
CA LYS A 16 15.46 12.49 -14.40
C LYS A 16 14.90 11.33 -13.58
N LYS A 17 15.74 10.66 -12.80
CA LYS A 17 15.32 9.57 -11.95
C LYS A 17 14.43 10.03 -10.80
N LYS A 18 14.71 11.19 -10.21
CA LYS A 18 13.79 11.81 -9.22
C LYS A 18 12.41 12.06 -9.81
N ALA A 19 12.32 12.67 -11.00
CA ALA A 19 11.04 12.91 -11.66
C ALA A 19 10.28 11.60 -11.96
N MET A 20 10.97 10.56 -12.43
CA MET A 20 10.38 9.23 -12.64
C MET A 20 9.87 8.63 -11.33
N THR A 21 10.65 8.73 -10.26
CA THR A 21 10.27 8.28 -8.92
C THR A 21 9.03 8.98 -8.41
N CYS A 22 8.98 10.31 -8.47
CA CYS A 22 7.81 11.08 -8.05
C CYS A 22 6.56 10.72 -8.87
N LYS A 23 6.70 10.50 -10.19
CA LYS A 23 5.59 9.99 -11.01
C LYS A 23 5.07 8.64 -10.51
N ALA A 24 5.96 7.69 -10.23
CA ALA A 24 5.58 6.37 -9.73
C ALA A 24 4.98 6.43 -8.32
N LEU A 25 5.53 7.27 -7.44
CA LEU A 25 4.98 7.48 -6.09
C LEU A 25 3.59 8.13 -6.12
N ARG A 26 3.32 9.09 -7.03
CA ARG A 26 1.97 9.64 -7.22
C ARG A 26 0.98 8.58 -7.67
N ALA A 27 1.38 7.70 -8.60
CA ALA A 27 0.54 6.58 -8.99
C ALA A 27 0.23 5.67 -7.78
N HIS A 28 1.24 5.27 -7.03
CA HIS A 28 1.08 4.46 -5.82
C HIS A 28 0.21 5.16 -4.76
N LEU A 29 0.41 6.46 -4.54
CA LEU A 29 -0.38 7.25 -3.59
C LEU A 29 -1.86 7.34 -3.98
N SER A 30 -2.20 7.25 -5.27
CA SER A 30 -3.59 7.23 -5.74
C SER A 30 -4.35 5.97 -5.29
N PHE A 31 -3.65 4.91 -4.91
CA PHE A 31 -4.22 3.69 -4.35
C PHE A 31 -4.20 3.66 -2.82
N MET A 32 -3.73 4.71 -2.15
CA MET A 32 -3.80 4.80 -0.70
C MET A 32 -5.21 5.18 -0.24
N LEU A 33 -5.73 4.42 0.72
CA LEU A 33 -7.01 4.64 1.37
C LEU A 33 -6.89 5.75 2.43
N GLU A 34 -8.02 6.31 2.85
CA GLU A 34 -8.03 7.48 3.74
C GLU A 34 -7.40 7.22 5.11
N ASP A 35 -7.49 6.02 5.60
CA ASP A 35 -6.88 5.57 6.86
C ASP A 35 -5.37 5.25 6.73
N GLY A 36 -4.80 5.34 5.54
CA GLY A 36 -3.39 5.03 5.25
C GLY A 36 -3.15 3.60 4.79
N GLY A 37 -4.20 2.79 4.63
CA GLY A 37 -4.15 1.48 4.00
C GLY A 37 -3.80 1.59 2.52
N ILE A 38 -3.23 0.52 1.97
CA ILE A 38 -2.90 0.45 0.55
C ILE A 38 -3.84 -0.53 -0.14
N ASP A 39 -4.50 -0.05 -1.18
CA ASP A 39 -5.32 -0.90 -2.02
C ASP A 39 -4.42 -1.85 -2.84
N ASN A 40 -4.31 -3.07 -2.38
CA ASN A 40 -3.60 -4.17 -3.05
C ASN A 40 -4.58 -5.21 -3.61
N SER A 41 -5.84 -4.86 -3.79
CA SER A 41 -6.89 -5.79 -4.24
C SER A 41 -6.83 -6.12 -5.72
N PHE A 42 -5.94 -5.49 -6.47
CA PHE A 42 -5.70 -5.70 -7.89
C PHE A 42 -4.28 -6.22 -8.16
N GLY A 43 -4.04 -6.67 -9.40
CA GLY A 43 -2.75 -7.19 -9.81
C GLY A 43 -2.52 -8.65 -9.42
N THR A 44 -1.40 -9.18 -9.87
CA THR A 44 -1.08 -10.61 -9.78
C THR A 44 -0.59 -11.06 -8.40
N ARG A 45 -0.46 -10.17 -7.46
CA ARG A 45 0.09 -10.43 -6.12
C ARG A 45 -0.83 -10.02 -4.97
N ASN A 46 -2.11 -9.83 -5.23
CA ASN A 46 -3.10 -9.52 -4.22
C ASN A 46 -3.23 -10.61 -3.14
N TYR A 47 -2.88 -11.86 -3.44
CA TYR A 47 -2.81 -12.95 -2.46
C TYR A 47 -1.73 -12.74 -1.38
N LYS A 48 -0.81 -11.78 -1.57
CA LYS A 48 0.21 -11.36 -0.57
C LYS A 48 -0.16 -10.04 0.10
N TRP A 49 -1.41 -9.72 0.14
CA TRP A 49 -1.89 -8.46 0.66
C TRP A 49 -1.71 -8.34 2.18
N THR A 50 -1.33 -7.14 2.58
CA THR A 50 -1.41 -6.64 3.94
C THR A 50 -1.99 -5.24 3.88
N TYR A 51 -2.79 -4.87 4.89
CA TYR A 51 -3.57 -3.64 4.84
C TYR A 51 -2.72 -2.36 4.80
N TRP A 52 -1.59 -2.36 5.46
CA TRP A 52 -0.67 -1.21 5.52
C TRP A 52 0.34 -1.15 4.36
N GLY A 53 0.36 -2.07 3.47
CA GLY A 53 1.26 -2.06 2.32
C GLY A 53 1.65 -3.42 1.77
N SER A 54 2.78 -3.47 1.06
CA SER A 54 3.28 -4.69 0.45
C SER A 54 3.95 -5.60 1.47
N ARG A 55 3.64 -6.87 1.40
CA ARG A 55 4.22 -7.90 2.25
C ARG A 55 5.69 -8.21 1.97
N THR A 56 6.14 -7.96 0.74
CA THR A 56 7.50 -8.27 0.30
C THR A 56 8.45 -7.09 0.38
N SER A 57 7.95 -5.92 0.68
CA SER A 57 8.74 -4.70 0.78
C SER A 57 8.34 -3.94 2.04
N ASP A 58 9.19 -3.06 2.43
CA ASP A 58 8.98 -2.07 3.47
C ASP A 58 7.94 -0.99 3.09
N GLY A 59 7.09 -1.28 2.10
CA GLY A 59 6.15 -0.32 1.56
C GLY A 59 6.84 0.89 0.94
N CYS A 60 6.10 1.96 0.80
CA CYS A 60 6.64 3.22 0.26
C CYS A 60 6.89 4.29 1.33
N LEU A 61 6.81 3.95 2.62
CA LEU A 61 6.89 4.94 3.70
C LEU A 61 8.17 5.76 3.65
N PHE A 62 9.33 5.11 3.56
CA PHE A 62 10.62 5.80 3.44
C PHE A 62 10.72 6.60 2.13
N ALA A 63 10.25 6.02 1.01
CA ALA A 63 10.22 6.70 -0.28
C ALA A 63 9.36 7.97 -0.24
N TYR A 64 8.18 7.91 0.37
CA TYR A 64 7.34 9.08 0.58
C TYR A 64 8.03 10.13 1.45
N ARG A 65 8.70 9.71 2.52
CA ARG A 65 9.44 10.64 3.38
C ARG A 65 10.58 11.35 2.63
N MET A 66 11.35 10.62 1.84
CA MET A 66 12.39 11.23 1.00
C MET A 66 11.79 12.20 -0.04
N ALA A 67 10.77 11.76 -0.77
CA ALA A 67 10.15 12.53 -1.83
C ALA A 67 9.31 13.72 -1.34
N SER A 68 8.93 13.76 -0.06
CA SER A 68 8.19 14.88 0.53
C SER A 68 8.92 16.21 0.51
N GLN A 69 10.22 16.20 0.20
CA GLN A 69 11.01 17.40 -0.05
C GLN A 69 10.66 18.06 -1.39
N GLU A 70 10.26 17.25 -2.37
CA GLU A 70 9.86 17.70 -3.70
C GLU A 70 8.34 17.99 -3.75
N GLU A 71 7.54 17.14 -3.13
CA GLU A 71 6.06 17.20 -3.16
C GLU A 71 5.45 16.95 -1.77
N PRO A 72 4.81 17.97 -1.16
CA PRO A 72 4.23 17.83 0.20
C PRO A 72 3.18 16.75 0.35
N GLU A 73 2.47 16.36 -0.72
CA GLU A 73 1.46 15.28 -0.67
C GLU A 73 2.05 13.94 -0.19
N PHE A 74 3.32 13.69 -0.47
CA PHE A 74 3.98 12.48 0.00
C PHE A 74 4.15 12.46 1.52
N ALA A 75 4.28 13.64 2.17
CA ALA A 75 4.30 13.71 3.63
C ALA A 75 2.94 13.31 4.22
N VAL A 76 1.83 13.66 3.57
CA VAL A 76 0.48 13.24 3.98
C VAL A 76 0.36 11.71 3.91
N GLY A 77 0.74 11.12 2.77
CA GLY A 77 0.71 9.66 2.59
C GLY A 77 1.57 8.94 3.62
N ALA A 78 2.79 9.42 3.86
CA ALA A 78 3.67 8.87 4.87
C ALA A 78 3.05 8.93 6.28
N TRP A 79 2.46 10.05 6.64
CA TRP A 79 1.83 10.24 7.94
C TRP A 79 0.62 9.33 8.15
N ARG A 80 -0.27 9.24 7.16
CA ARG A 80 -1.42 8.34 7.21
C ARG A 80 -0.98 6.88 7.37
N ASN A 81 -0.05 6.44 6.55
CA ASN A 81 0.47 5.06 6.63
C ASN A 81 1.20 4.78 7.96
N LEU A 82 1.98 5.74 8.48
CA LEU A 82 2.64 5.59 9.79
C LEU A 82 1.62 5.43 10.94
N LYS A 83 0.53 6.21 10.93
CA LYS A 83 -0.55 6.06 11.91
C LYS A 83 -1.17 4.66 11.86
N LEU A 84 -1.43 4.17 10.65
CA LEU A 84 -1.95 2.83 10.46
C LEU A 84 -0.97 1.75 10.92
N LEU A 85 0.31 1.85 10.57
CA LEU A 85 1.35 0.92 11.06
C LEU A 85 1.38 0.86 12.59
N ARG A 86 1.26 2.00 13.24
CA ARG A 86 1.17 2.07 14.71
C ARG A 86 -0.08 1.34 15.23
N ALA A 87 -1.23 1.54 14.61
CA ALA A 87 -2.47 0.86 14.98
C ALA A 87 -2.42 -0.66 14.77
N CYS A 88 -1.60 -1.13 13.82
CA CYS A 88 -1.38 -2.54 13.55
C CYS A 88 -0.24 -3.16 14.38
N THR A 89 0.43 -2.39 15.22
CA THR A 89 1.61 -2.85 16.00
C THR A 89 1.23 -3.02 17.46
N GLU A 90 1.47 -4.20 17.99
CA GLU A 90 1.24 -4.51 19.39
C GLU A 90 2.43 -5.33 19.95
N GLU A 91 2.90 -4.95 21.14
CA GLU A 91 4.08 -5.56 21.77
C GLU A 91 5.33 -5.60 20.86
N GLY A 92 5.46 -4.57 19.97
CA GLY A 92 6.56 -4.49 19.02
C GLY A 92 6.44 -5.37 17.79
N LEU A 93 5.34 -6.10 17.62
CA LEU A 93 5.08 -6.96 16.47
C LEU A 93 4.00 -6.37 15.57
N LEU A 94 4.22 -6.43 14.26
CA LEU A 94 3.32 -5.90 13.26
C LEU A 94 2.37 -6.99 12.75
N TYR A 95 1.08 -6.72 12.84
CA TYR A 95 0.01 -7.55 12.32
C TYR A 95 -0.42 -7.09 10.92
N SER A 96 -1.08 -7.94 10.15
CA SER A 96 -1.46 -7.66 8.76
C SER A 96 -2.55 -6.58 8.60
N GLY A 97 -3.25 -6.24 9.67
CA GLY A 97 -4.26 -5.19 9.75
C GLY A 97 -4.64 -4.89 11.19
N PRO A 98 -5.38 -3.81 11.47
CA PRO A 98 -5.67 -3.35 12.83
C PRO A 98 -6.55 -4.30 13.66
N HIS A 99 -7.28 -5.22 13.01
CA HIS A 99 -8.16 -6.18 13.69
C HIS A 99 -7.67 -7.62 13.62
N MET A 100 -6.49 -7.85 13.08
CA MET A 100 -6.02 -9.20 12.80
C MET A 100 -5.65 -9.98 14.06
N ARG A 101 -5.13 -9.30 15.08
CA ARG A 101 -4.87 -9.93 16.38
C ARG A 101 -6.15 -10.46 17.04
N GLU A 102 -7.21 -9.66 17.02
CA GLU A 102 -8.52 -10.05 17.59
C GLU A 102 -9.14 -11.26 16.87
N LYS A 103 -8.77 -11.46 15.61
CA LYS A 103 -9.16 -12.62 14.79
C LYS A 103 -8.26 -13.84 14.99
N GLY A 104 -7.27 -13.77 15.87
CA GLY A 104 -6.33 -14.86 16.11
C GLY A 104 -5.24 -15.03 15.06
N GLU A 105 -5.08 -14.03 14.15
CA GLU A 105 -3.99 -14.03 13.20
C GLU A 105 -2.65 -13.80 13.91
N LEU A 106 -1.62 -14.51 13.45
CA LEU A 106 -0.28 -14.39 14.00
C LEU A 106 0.44 -13.21 13.38
N SER A 107 1.19 -12.47 14.22
CA SER A 107 2.13 -11.46 13.74
C SER A 107 3.27 -12.10 12.94
N CYS A 108 3.79 -11.37 11.98
CA CYS A 108 4.93 -11.82 11.20
C CYS A 108 6.22 -11.09 11.62
N VAL A 109 7.17 -11.83 12.17
CA VAL A 109 8.46 -11.30 12.62
C VAL A 109 9.22 -10.63 11.45
N HIS A 110 9.16 -11.23 10.25
CA HIS A 110 9.78 -10.65 9.06
C HIS A 110 9.22 -9.26 8.71
N HIS A 111 7.89 -9.09 8.78
CA HIS A 111 7.27 -7.79 8.51
C HIS A 111 7.62 -6.77 9.60
N SER A 112 7.59 -7.18 10.87
CA SER A 112 7.98 -6.31 11.98
C SER A 112 9.41 -5.82 11.81
N PHE A 113 10.32 -6.71 11.49
CA PHE A 113 11.72 -6.37 11.24
C PHE A 113 11.92 -5.44 10.03
N SER A 114 11.25 -5.74 8.90
CA SER A 114 11.37 -4.93 7.68
C SER A 114 10.86 -3.51 7.89
N HIS A 115 9.77 -3.33 8.64
CA HIS A 115 9.22 -2.00 8.92
C HIS A 115 9.98 -1.27 10.02
N ALA A 116 10.52 -1.97 11.02
CA ALA A 116 11.44 -1.39 11.98
C ALA A 116 12.69 -0.81 11.30
N LYS A 117 13.24 -1.51 10.30
CA LYS A 117 14.34 -0.99 9.46
C LYS A 117 13.95 0.32 8.77
N VAL A 118 12.75 0.38 8.19
CA VAL A 118 12.26 1.60 7.51
C VAL A 118 12.14 2.78 8.48
N LEU A 119 11.61 2.54 9.68
CA LEU A 119 11.51 3.56 10.72
C LEU A 119 12.89 4.05 11.18
N ALA A 120 13.84 3.13 11.34
CA ALA A 120 15.23 3.48 11.67
C ALA A 120 15.87 4.34 10.57
N MET A 121 15.65 4.01 9.30
CA MET A 121 16.14 4.81 8.17
C MET A 121 15.52 6.21 8.14
N ILE A 122 14.23 6.36 8.49
CA ILE A 122 13.59 7.68 8.59
C ILE A 122 14.28 8.53 9.66
N LEU A 123 14.55 7.96 10.84
CA LEU A 123 15.25 8.65 11.93
C LEU A 123 16.70 9.00 11.54
N GLU A 124 17.43 8.05 10.97
CA GLU A 124 18.83 8.25 10.53
C GLU A 124 18.97 9.40 9.53
N HIS A 125 17.95 9.61 8.68
CA HIS A 125 17.97 10.67 7.66
C HIS A 125 17.29 11.96 8.12
N GLY A 126 16.87 12.07 9.39
CA GLY A 126 16.21 13.27 9.91
C GLY A 126 14.91 13.62 9.21
N LEU A 127 14.15 12.60 8.79
CA LEU A 127 12.93 12.80 8.00
C LEU A 127 11.64 12.82 8.85
N GLU A 128 11.72 12.61 10.14
CA GLU A 128 10.59 12.52 11.07
C GLU A 128 9.82 13.83 11.22
N SER A 129 10.48 14.96 11.11
CA SER A 129 9.91 16.30 11.36
C SER A 129 8.95 16.80 10.27
N ARG A 130 8.81 16.06 9.15
CA ARG A 130 8.02 16.49 7.98
C ARG A 130 6.68 15.77 7.88
N LEU A 131 6.11 15.37 8.99
CA LEU A 131 4.81 14.72 9.03
C LEU A 131 3.71 15.80 9.00
N CYS A 132 2.71 15.63 8.15
CA CYS A 132 1.58 16.54 8.06
C CYS A 132 0.28 15.81 7.78
N ASP A 133 -0.81 16.36 8.32
CA ASP A 133 -2.15 15.93 7.96
C ASP A 133 -2.59 16.59 6.64
N GLY A 134 -3.48 15.93 5.93
CA GLY A 134 -4.02 16.40 4.66
C GLY A 134 -5.00 15.40 4.06
N ILE A 135 -5.52 15.74 2.90
CA ILE A 135 -6.45 14.90 2.16
C ILE A 135 -5.69 14.15 1.07
N LEU A 136 -5.80 12.82 1.06
CA LEU A 136 -5.17 11.96 0.07
C LEU A 136 -5.78 12.12 -1.33
N PRO A 137 -5.03 11.84 -2.41
CA PRO A 137 -5.53 11.98 -3.78
C PRO A 137 -6.82 11.19 -4.03
N ARG A 138 -6.93 9.98 -3.49
CA ARG A 138 -8.13 9.14 -3.66
C ARG A 138 -9.38 9.77 -3.04
N ALA A 139 -9.27 10.38 -1.87
CA ALA A 139 -10.37 11.08 -1.20
C ALA A 139 -10.78 12.39 -1.89
N LYS A 140 -9.89 12.98 -2.70
CA LYS A 140 -10.18 14.18 -3.50
C LYS A 140 -10.90 13.87 -4.82
N MET A 141 -10.97 12.60 -5.23
CA MET A 141 -11.59 12.21 -6.51
C MET A 141 -13.08 12.55 -6.49
N LYS A 142 -13.58 13.08 -7.61
CA LYS A 142 -15.00 13.39 -7.84
C LYS A 142 -15.61 12.58 -8.97
N THR A 143 -14.76 11.98 -9.80
CA THR A 143 -15.17 11.17 -10.95
C THR A 143 -14.36 9.89 -10.99
N PRO A 144 -14.89 8.80 -11.54
CA PRO A 144 -14.13 7.57 -11.73
C PRO A 144 -12.85 7.81 -12.53
N ARG A 145 -11.78 7.12 -12.15
CA ARG A 145 -10.49 7.14 -12.84
C ARG A 145 -10.13 5.75 -13.32
N TYR A 146 -9.84 5.62 -14.59
CA TYR A 146 -9.34 4.41 -15.19
C TYR A 146 -7.81 4.46 -15.29
N TRP A 147 -7.17 3.38 -14.83
CA TRP A 147 -5.74 3.13 -14.95
C TRP A 147 -5.53 2.08 -16.03
N GLU A 148 -5.18 2.53 -17.24
CA GLU A 148 -5.05 1.68 -18.42
C GLU A 148 -3.99 0.59 -18.22
N GLU A 149 -2.83 0.93 -17.67
CA GLU A 149 -1.72 0.00 -17.46
C GLU A 149 -2.04 -1.11 -16.45
N LEU A 150 -3.07 -0.92 -15.66
CA LEU A 150 -3.51 -1.86 -14.61
C LEU A 150 -4.88 -2.47 -14.92
N ASP A 151 -5.53 -1.99 -15.97
CA ASP A 151 -6.93 -2.28 -16.30
C ASP A 151 -7.83 -2.26 -15.06
N THR A 152 -7.76 -1.14 -14.35
CA THR A 152 -8.37 -0.98 -13.01
C THR A 152 -9.05 0.38 -12.89
N PHE A 153 -10.27 0.37 -12.37
CA PHE A 153 -11.05 1.58 -12.10
C PHE A 153 -11.03 1.90 -10.62
N LEU A 154 -10.74 3.17 -10.29
CA LEU A 154 -10.99 3.75 -8.98
C LEU A 154 -12.29 4.54 -9.06
N ILE A 155 -13.24 4.24 -8.20
CA ILE A 155 -14.60 4.81 -8.23
C ILE A 155 -14.85 5.54 -6.92
N PRO A 156 -15.04 6.88 -6.94
CA PRO A 156 -15.48 7.64 -5.77
C PRO A 156 -16.99 7.56 -5.61
N GLY A 157 -17.46 7.55 -4.38
CA GLY A 157 -18.86 7.73 -4.00
C GLY A 157 -18.99 8.76 -2.88
N ASP A 158 -20.20 8.98 -2.42
CA ASP A 158 -20.46 9.83 -1.27
C ASP A 158 -20.18 9.04 0.02
N GLY A 159 -19.07 9.39 0.68
CA GLY A 159 -18.59 8.68 1.87
C GLY A 159 -17.93 7.32 1.62
N TRP A 160 -17.78 6.88 0.37
CA TRP A 160 -17.13 5.60 0.06
C TRP A 160 -16.23 5.66 -1.18
N THR A 161 -15.37 4.68 -1.34
CA THR A 161 -14.57 4.48 -2.55
C THR A 161 -14.47 3.00 -2.90
N ALA A 162 -14.43 2.70 -4.18
CA ALA A 162 -14.32 1.32 -4.66
C ALA A 162 -13.19 1.17 -5.69
N THR A 163 -12.75 -0.07 -5.86
CA THR A 163 -11.85 -0.50 -6.93
C THR A 163 -12.51 -1.63 -7.71
N VAL A 164 -12.51 -1.51 -9.03
CA VAL A 164 -13.00 -2.54 -9.94
C VAL A 164 -11.87 -2.93 -10.87
N THR A 165 -11.58 -4.23 -10.94
CA THR A 165 -10.59 -4.78 -11.89
C THR A 165 -11.26 -5.13 -13.22
N GLY A 166 -10.69 -4.67 -14.33
CA GLY A 166 -11.18 -4.96 -15.67
C GLY A 166 -10.57 -6.20 -16.31
N TYR A 167 -9.35 -6.54 -15.93
CA TYR A 167 -8.61 -7.65 -16.52
C TYR A 167 -9.10 -9.02 -16.02
N ASP A 168 -8.95 -10.03 -16.90
CA ASP A 168 -9.11 -11.43 -16.56
C ASP A 168 -7.76 -12.13 -16.75
N TRP A 169 -7.09 -12.42 -15.65
CA TRP A 169 -5.71 -12.91 -15.66
C TRP A 169 -5.48 -14.04 -14.67
N GLU A 170 -4.93 -15.13 -15.19
CA GLU A 170 -4.40 -16.23 -14.37
C GLU A 170 -2.89 -16.04 -14.13
N TYR A 171 -2.51 -15.95 -12.87
CA TYR A 171 -1.11 -15.89 -12.50
C TYR A 171 -0.56 -17.29 -12.22
N LEU A 172 0.39 -17.73 -13.05
CA LEU A 172 1.04 -19.05 -12.94
C LEU A 172 0.07 -20.23 -12.86
N ASN A 173 -1.04 -20.17 -13.60
CA ASN A 173 -2.10 -21.19 -13.57
C ASN A 173 -2.70 -21.42 -12.18
N LEU A 174 -2.58 -20.48 -11.26
CA LEU A 174 -3.23 -20.53 -9.97
C LEU A 174 -4.71 -20.25 -10.12
N LYS A 175 -5.55 -21.19 -9.71
CA LYS A 175 -7.00 -21.03 -9.70
C LYS A 175 -7.43 -20.27 -8.45
N GLY A 176 -7.95 -19.08 -8.65
CA GLY A 176 -8.44 -18.22 -7.59
C GLY A 176 -7.34 -17.40 -6.87
N GLY A 177 -7.74 -16.59 -5.92
CA GLY A 177 -6.85 -15.80 -5.08
C GLY A 177 -6.47 -14.42 -5.65
N HIS A 178 -7.00 -14.02 -6.79
CA HIS A 178 -6.91 -12.66 -7.32
C HIS A 178 -8.23 -12.23 -7.95
N ALA A 179 -8.44 -10.92 -8.00
CA ALA A 179 -9.60 -10.34 -8.63
C ALA A 179 -9.53 -10.54 -10.16
N SER A 180 -10.64 -10.88 -10.77
CA SER A 180 -10.79 -11.08 -12.21
C SER A 180 -11.72 -10.05 -12.84
N GLY A 181 -11.85 -10.10 -14.17
CA GLY A 181 -12.57 -9.10 -14.95
C GLY A 181 -13.98 -8.79 -14.44
N GLY A 182 -14.27 -7.51 -14.28
CA GLY A 182 -15.55 -7.01 -13.78
C GLY A 182 -15.75 -7.18 -12.28
N THR A 183 -14.72 -7.54 -11.52
CA THR A 183 -14.82 -7.76 -10.07
C THR A 183 -14.76 -6.44 -9.30
N LEU A 184 -15.72 -6.24 -8.38
CA LEU A 184 -15.56 -5.28 -7.30
C LEU A 184 -14.47 -5.80 -6.36
N SER A 185 -13.26 -5.29 -6.51
CA SER A 185 -12.09 -5.82 -5.82
C SER A 185 -11.81 -5.17 -4.47
N LEU A 186 -12.32 -3.95 -4.26
CA LEU A 186 -12.26 -3.27 -2.98
C LEU A 186 -13.47 -2.36 -2.81
N LEU A 187 -14.00 -2.31 -1.59
CA LEU A 187 -14.95 -1.31 -1.12
C LEU A 187 -14.50 -0.80 0.25
N HIS A 188 -14.30 0.50 0.35
CA HIS A 188 -13.92 1.19 1.58
C HIS A 188 -14.90 2.31 1.87
N ASP A 189 -15.41 2.37 3.07
CA ASP A 189 -16.29 3.41 3.59
C ASP A 189 -15.54 4.30 4.59
N GLN A 190 -15.86 5.58 4.64
CA GLN A 190 -15.15 6.54 5.49
C GLN A 190 -15.39 6.31 6.99
N GLU A 191 -16.57 5.80 7.37
CA GLU A 191 -16.93 5.53 8.76
C GLU A 191 -16.63 4.08 9.15
N ALA A 192 -17.07 3.13 8.31
CA ALA A 192 -16.92 1.70 8.59
C ALA A 192 -15.52 1.14 8.22
N GLY A 193 -14.71 1.88 7.44
CA GLY A 193 -13.42 1.41 6.98
C GLY A 193 -13.51 0.42 5.82
N LEU A 194 -12.61 -0.54 5.78
CA LEU A 194 -12.55 -1.55 4.72
C LEU A 194 -13.70 -2.57 4.87
N ILE A 195 -14.66 -2.54 3.92
CA ILE A 195 -15.82 -3.45 3.90
C ILE A 195 -15.51 -4.72 3.11
N LEU A 196 -14.84 -4.58 1.97
CA LEU A 196 -14.50 -5.68 1.08
C LEU A 196 -13.15 -5.48 0.45
N ALA A 197 -12.36 -6.55 0.40
CA ALA A 197 -11.14 -6.62 -0.39
C ALA A 197 -10.97 -8.02 -0.97
N ALA A 198 -10.77 -8.12 -2.28
CA ALA A 198 -10.54 -9.37 -2.99
C ALA A 198 -9.07 -9.82 -2.82
N VAL A 199 -8.68 -10.13 -1.60
CA VAL A 199 -7.31 -10.49 -1.20
C VAL A 199 -7.33 -11.71 -0.28
N MET A 200 -6.19 -12.40 -0.18
CA MET A 200 -6.03 -13.49 0.79
C MET A 200 -5.21 -13.01 1.98
N SER A 201 -5.73 -13.21 3.19
CA SER A 201 -5.03 -12.93 4.44
C SER A 201 -4.15 -14.10 4.91
N SER A 202 -4.45 -15.32 4.46
CA SER A 202 -3.72 -16.53 4.84
C SER A 202 -3.05 -17.20 3.64
N TYR A 203 -2.03 -18.01 3.90
CA TYR A 203 -1.27 -18.74 2.89
C TYR A 203 -1.49 -20.23 3.02
N SER A 204 -1.69 -20.89 1.88
CA SER A 204 -1.57 -22.33 1.82
C SER A 204 -0.12 -22.72 1.59
N LEU A 205 0.45 -23.53 2.47
CA LEU A 205 1.79 -24.10 2.30
C LEU A 205 1.90 -25.01 1.07
N LYS A 206 0.77 -25.42 0.51
CA LYS A 206 0.70 -26.25 -0.70
C LYS A 206 0.80 -25.45 -2.00
N GLU A 207 0.75 -24.15 -1.92
CA GLU A 207 0.85 -23.28 -3.09
C GLU A 207 2.21 -22.58 -3.13
N PRO A 208 3.13 -23.03 -4.00
CA PRO A 208 4.50 -22.48 -4.05
C PRO A 208 4.55 -20.97 -4.27
N ALA A 209 3.57 -20.41 -4.99
CA ALA A 209 3.47 -18.97 -5.22
C ALA A 209 3.19 -18.16 -3.93
N ASN A 210 2.66 -18.80 -2.90
CA ASN A 210 2.42 -18.19 -1.60
C ASN A 210 3.64 -18.30 -0.66
N MET A 211 4.59 -19.14 -1.02
CA MET A 211 5.81 -19.27 -0.25
C MET A 211 6.74 -18.09 -0.55
N GLN A 212 7.14 -17.40 0.47
CA GLN A 212 8.27 -16.47 0.40
C GLN A 212 9.50 -17.23 0.90
N LEU A 213 10.41 -17.44 0.01
CA LEU A 213 11.78 -17.84 0.35
C LEU A 213 12.60 -16.61 0.68
#